data_f64fc2d4362dd52e4a34d03a110718db
#
_entry.id   f64fc2d4362dd52e4a34d03a110718db
#
_cell.length_a   1.000
_cell.length_b   1.000
_cell.length_c   1.000
_cell.angle_alpha   90.00
_cell.angle_beta   90.00
_cell.angle_gamma   90.00
#
_symmetry.space_group_name_H-M   'P 1'
#
loop_
_entity.id
_entity.type
_entity.pdbx_description
1 polymer ?
#
loop_
_entity_poly.entity_id
_entity_poly.type
_entity_poly.pdbx_seq_one_letter_code
_entity_poly.pdbx_strand_id
1 'polypeptide(L)'
;LLYVFAAENELLRASALRELLAAEGLEVDVRERATGFRLAMDELVWEVRRVRASDLTRELGPRLRGAPAGVVTALRQVEVGFAIPPEPHGARVTIAIARLTGGLVHARGAWSRVSDAGLERVE
;
A
#
# COMPACT_ATOMS: atom_id res chain seq x y z
N LEU A 1 3.81 9.29 -5.35
CA LEU A 1 3.03 8.10 -5.02
C LEU A 1 3.56 7.41 -3.76
N LEU A 2 2.66 6.76 -3.05
CA LEU A 2 2.97 5.89 -1.93
C LEU A 2 2.87 4.44 -2.41
N TYR A 3 3.69 3.56 -1.86
CA TYR A 3 3.75 2.18 -2.32
C TYR A 3 3.67 1.20 -1.17
N VAL A 4 2.99 0.06 -1.42
CA VAL A 4 3.00 -1.08 -0.51
C VAL A 4 3.43 -2.31 -1.30
N PHE A 5 4.40 -3.05 -0.77
CA PHE A 5 4.85 -4.31 -1.35
C PHE A 5 4.47 -5.44 -0.41
N ALA A 6 3.78 -6.43 -0.89
CA ALA A 6 3.25 -7.51 -0.06
C ALA A 6 3.23 -8.85 -0.78
N ALA A 7 3.16 -9.92 0.01
CA ALA A 7 2.74 -11.21 -0.50
C ALA A 7 1.24 -11.15 -0.82
N GLU A 8 0.76 -12.03 -1.70
CA GLU A 8 -0.67 -12.13 -1.95
C GLU A 8 -1.41 -12.47 -0.65
N ASN A 9 -2.51 -11.76 -0.42
CA ASN A 9 -3.24 -11.90 0.81
C ASN A 9 -4.75 -11.83 0.54
N GLU A 10 -5.44 -12.92 0.85
CA GLU A 10 -6.89 -13.01 0.69
C GLU A 10 -7.66 -12.09 1.65
N LEU A 11 -7.01 -11.58 2.69
CA LEU A 11 -7.63 -10.64 3.63
C LEU A 11 -7.81 -9.24 3.03
N LEU A 12 -7.03 -8.92 1.99
CA LEU A 12 -7.16 -7.63 1.32
C LEU A 12 -8.32 -7.68 0.32
N ARG A 13 -9.48 -7.28 0.79
CA ARG A 13 -10.71 -7.18 0.01
C ARG A 13 -11.28 -5.77 0.16
N ALA A 14 -12.11 -5.37 -0.80
CA ALA A 14 -12.76 -4.06 -0.78
C ALA A 14 -13.53 -3.83 0.53
N SER A 15 -14.26 -4.83 1.01
CA SER A 15 -15.01 -4.74 2.26
C SER A 15 -14.11 -4.54 3.49
N ALA A 16 -13.00 -5.28 3.57
CA ALA A 16 -12.05 -5.15 4.68
C ALA A 16 -11.37 -3.79 4.67
N LEU A 17 -10.99 -3.31 3.52
CA LEU A 17 -10.38 -1.99 3.37
C LEU A 17 -11.37 -0.87 3.77
N ARG A 18 -12.62 -0.99 3.32
CA ARG A 18 -13.67 -0.05 3.67
C ARG A 18 -13.91 0.00 5.19
N GLU A 19 -14.01 -1.17 5.83
CA GLU A 19 -14.23 -1.26 7.28
C GLU A 19 -13.09 -0.66 8.07
N LEU A 20 -11.86 -0.92 7.67
CA LEU A 20 -10.68 -0.39 8.36
C LEU A 20 -10.59 1.13 8.24
N LEU A 21 -10.91 1.68 7.06
CA LEU A 21 -10.95 3.14 6.86
C LEU A 21 -12.10 3.78 7.67
N ALA A 22 -13.26 3.15 7.71
CA ALA A 22 -14.40 3.63 8.49
C ALA A 22 -14.09 3.66 9.99
N ALA A 23 -13.37 2.67 10.49
CA ALA A 23 -12.96 2.63 11.89
C ALA A 23 -12.07 3.82 12.28
N GLU A 24 -11.37 4.41 11.32
CA GLU A 24 -10.56 5.60 11.50
C GLU A 24 -11.30 6.91 11.16
N GLY A 25 -12.61 6.83 10.98
CA GLY A 25 -13.44 8.00 10.70
C GLY A 25 -13.50 8.40 9.23
N LEU A 26 -13.00 7.55 8.33
CA LEU A 26 -12.98 7.82 6.90
C LEU A 26 -14.00 6.92 6.18
N GLU A 27 -15.15 7.47 5.88
CA GLU A 27 -16.19 6.73 5.15
C GLU A 27 -15.99 6.86 3.64
N VAL A 28 -15.52 5.77 3.04
CA VAL A 28 -15.17 5.70 1.63
C VAL A 28 -15.88 4.50 1.01
N ASP A 29 -16.44 4.67 -0.17
CA ASP A 29 -16.87 3.54 -0.98
C ASP A 29 -15.63 2.91 -1.61
N VAL A 30 -15.48 1.60 -1.47
CA VAL A 30 -14.34 0.86 -2.01
C VAL A 30 -14.87 -0.24 -2.92
N ARG A 31 -14.41 -0.24 -4.15
CA ARG A 31 -14.76 -1.27 -5.14
C ARG A 31 -13.51 -1.93 -5.67
N GLU A 32 -13.53 -3.25 -5.73
CA GLU A 32 -12.46 -4.01 -6.33
C GLU A 32 -12.54 -3.92 -7.86
N ARG A 33 -11.39 -3.73 -8.49
CA ARG A 33 -11.22 -3.71 -9.94
C ARG A 33 -10.14 -4.70 -10.33
N ALA A 34 -10.10 -5.10 -11.59
CA ALA A 34 -9.06 -5.98 -12.12
C ALA A 34 -7.65 -5.40 -11.88
N THR A 35 -7.51 -4.09 -11.89
CA THR A 35 -6.25 -3.36 -11.75
C THR A 35 -6.05 -2.73 -10.36
N GLY A 36 -6.87 -3.10 -9.38
CA GLY A 36 -6.73 -2.57 -8.02
C GLY A 36 -8.04 -2.23 -7.35
N PHE A 37 -8.08 -1.08 -6.68
CA PHE A 37 -9.27 -0.61 -5.98
C PHE A 37 -9.66 0.78 -6.44
N ARG A 38 -10.96 0.98 -6.62
CA ARG A 38 -11.52 2.31 -6.84
C ARG A 38 -12.14 2.80 -5.55
N LEU A 39 -11.73 3.98 -5.11
CA LEU A 39 -12.24 4.62 -3.91
C LEU A 39 -13.04 5.87 -4.29
N ALA A 40 -14.16 6.08 -3.59
CA ALA A 40 -14.99 7.24 -3.81
C ALA A 40 -15.50 7.81 -2.48
N MET A 41 -15.42 9.12 -2.33
CA MET A 41 -15.92 9.83 -1.17
C MET A 41 -16.41 11.19 -1.62
N ASP A 42 -17.70 11.46 -1.40
CA ASP A 42 -18.38 12.66 -1.92
C ASP A 42 -18.20 12.76 -3.44
N GLU A 43 -17.61 13.83 -3.95
CA GLU A 43 -17.36 14.03 -5.38
C GLU A 43 -15.96 13.55 -5.81
N LEU A 44 -15.17 13.04 -4.87
CA LEU A 44 -13.80 12.59 -5.14
C LEU A 44 -13.79 11.11 -5.52
N VAL A 45 -13.08 10.79 -6.58
CA VAL A 45 -12.85 9.40 -7.01
C VAL A 45 -11.37 9.24 -7.30
N TRP A 46 -10.78 8.19 -6.77
CA TRP A 46 -9.36 7.88 -7.05
C TRP A 46 -9.15 6.37 -7.07
N GLU A 47 -7.99 5.96 -7.54
CA GLU A 47 -7.69 4.55 -7.70
C GLU A 47 -6.35 4.18 -7.06
N VAL A 48 -6.34 3.02 -6.43
CA VAL A 48 -5.12 2.34 -5.98
C VAL A 48 -4.80 1.29 -7.04
N ARG A 49 -3.65 1.40 -7.66
CA ARG A 49 -3.21 0.49 -8.70
C ARG A 49 -2.53 -0.73 -8.07
N ARG A 50 -2.97 -1.92 -8.49
CA ARG A 50 -2.36 -3.18 -8.09
C ARG A 50 -1.58 -3.76 -9.27
N VAL A 51 -0.31 -4.05 -9.06
CA VAL A 51 0.58 -4.62 -10.08
C VAL A 51 1.42 -5.74 -9.48
N ARG A 52 2.11 -6.48 -10.32
CA ARG A 52 3.11 -7.44 -9.84
C ARG A 52 4.24 -6.68 -9.16
N ALA A 53 4.74 -7.23 -8.05
CA ALA A 53 5.84 -6.61 -7.33
C ALA A 53 7.08 -6.40 -8.22
N SER A 54 7.37 -7.36 -9.10
CA SER A 54 8.49 -7.25 -10.05
C SER A 54 8.33 -6.08 -11.02
N ASP A 55 7.12 -5.81 -11.49
CA ASP A 55 6.84 -4.69 -12.39
C ASP A 55 7.01 -3.35 -11.66
N LEU A 56 6.52 -3.28 -10.42
CA LEU A 56 6.66 -2.07 -9.60
C LEU A 56 8.11 -1.83 -9.21
N THR A 57 8.86 -2.87 -8.88
CA THR A 57 10.30 -2.78 -8.60
C THR A 57 11.08 -2.24 -9.80
N ARG A 58 10.72 -2.69 -11.00
CA ARG A 58 11.33 -2.21 -12.25
C ARG A 58 10.98 -0.74 -12.50
N GLU A 59 9.72 -0.36 -12.29
CA GLU A 59 9.25 1.02 -12.45
C GLU A 59 9.97 1.97 -11.50
N LEU A 60 10.17 1.56 -10.25
CA LEU A 60 10.87 2.36 -9.25
C LEU A 60 12.39 2.38 -9.45
N GLY A 61 12.95 1.29 -10.01
CA GLY A 61 14.35 1.19 -10.42
C GLY A 61 15.36 1.90 -9.50
N PRO A 62 15.94 3.03 -9.96
CA PRO A 62 16.96 3.74 -9.19
C PRO A 62 16.52 4.22 -7.80
N ARG A 63 15.23 4.44 -7.59
CA ARG A 63 14.69 4.89 -6.30
C ARG A 63 14.84 3.84 -5.21
N LEU A 64 15.05 2.58 -5.58
CA LEU A 64 15.25 1.48 -4.64
C LEU A 64 16.71 1.27 -4.26
N ARG A 65 17.62 2.02 -4.87
CA ARG A 65 19.05 1.94 -4.54
C ARG A 65 19.27 2.39 -3.10
N GLY A 66 20.16 1.68 -2.41
CA GLY A 66 20.46 1.97 -1.02
C GLY A 66 19.42 1.47 -0.02
N ALA A 67 18.49 0.61 -0.45
CA ALA A 67 17.54 -0.03 0.45
C ALA A 67 18.29 -0.84 1.52
N PRO A 68 17.81 -0.82 2.79
CA PRO A 68 18.40 -1.64 3.84
C PRO A 68 18.40 -3.13 3.48
N ALA A 69 19.37 -3.88 3.99
CA ALA A 69 19.50 -5.31 3.68
C ALA A 69 18.24 -6.12 4.02
N GLY A 70 17.57 -5.79 5.13
CA GLY A 70 16.31 -6.42 5.51
C GLY A 70 15.19 -6.18 4.51
N VAL A 71 15.15 -4.99 3.91
CA VAL A 71 14.19 -4.65 2.85
C VAL A 71 14.50 -5.43 1.59
N VAL A 72 15.76 -5.50 1.18
CA VAL A 72 16.16 -6.25 -0.02
C VAL A 72 15.76 -7.71 0.10
N THR A 73 15.98 -8.32 1.27
CA THR A 73 15.57 -9.70 1.54
C THR A 73 14.04 -9.86 1.47
N ALA A 74 13.30 -8.95 2.09
CA ALA A 74 11.84 -8.98 2.10
C ALA A 74 11.25 -8.81 0.70
N LEU A 75 11.84 -7.94 -0.14
CA LEU A 75 11.38 -7.71 -1.50
C LEU A 75 11.46 -8.95 -2.40
N ARG A 76 12.31 -9.93 -2.05
CA ARG A 76 12.39 -11.21 -2.78
C ARG A 76 11.18 -12.10 -2.54
N GLN A 77 10.43 -11.85 -1.48
CA GLN A 77 9.28 -12.66 -1.06
C GLN A 77 7.93 -12.01 -1.39
N VAL A 78 7.94 -10.78 -1.88
CA VAL A 78 6.70 -10.09 -2.24
C VAL A 78 6.25 -10.48 -3.63
N GLU A 79 4.94 -10.49 -3.83
CA GLU A 79 4.30 -10.91 -5.06
C GLU A 79 3.53 -9.78 -5.73
N VAL A 80 3.01 -8.84 -4.92
CA VAL A 80 2.14 -7.77 -5.37
C VAL A 80 2.63 -6.42 -4.86
N GLY A 81 2.43 -5.40 -5.67
CA GLY A 81 2.69 -4.02 -5.32
C GLY A 81 1.46 -3.15 -5.52
N PHE A 82 1.29 -2.18 -4.63
CA PHE A 82 0.21 -1.20 -4.71
C PHE A 82 0.82 0.18 -4.86
N ALA A 83 0.35 0.94 -5.85
CA ALA A 83 0.69 2.34 -6.03
C ALA A 83 -0.51 3.18 -5.61
N ILE A 84 -0.32 4.04 -4.64
CA ILE A 84 -1.39 4.79 -3.99
C ILE A 84 -1.13 6.27 -4.19
N PRO A 85 -2.10 7.02 -4.76
CA PRO A 85 -1.97 8.48 -4.86
C PRO A 85 -1.83 9.10 -3.46
N PRO A 86 -0.95 10.10 -3.28
CA PRO A 86 -0.80 10.75 -1.97
C PRO A 86 -2.05 11.53 -1.56
N GLU A 87 -2.84 11.99 -2.50
CA GLU A 87 -4.08 12.72 -2.28
C GLU A 87 -5.23 12.07 -3.07
N PRO A 88 -6.46 12.03 -2.53
CA PRO A 88 -6.81 12.34 -1.14
C PRO A 88 -6.55 11.15 -0.20
N HIS A 89 -6.26 11.42 1.06
CA HIS A 89 -6.13 10.43 2.13
C HIS A 89 -5.13 9.29 1.87
N GLY A 90 -4.12 9.53 1.02
CA GLY A 90 -3.18 8.49 0.60
C GLY A 90 -2.45 7.81 1.76
N ALA A 91 -2.03 8.56 2.77
CA ALA A 91 -1.35 8.00 3.93
C ALA A 91 -2.25 7.01 4.70
N ARG A 92 -3.51 7.36 4.90
CA ARG A 92 -4.48 6.48 5.60
C ARG A 92 -4.75 5.21 4.81
N VAL A 93 -4.94 5.34 3.50
CA VAL A 93 -5.17 4.19 2.61
C VAL A 93 -3.94 3.28 2.61
N THR A 94 -2.75 3.85 2.53
CA THR A 94 -1.49 3.12 2.56
C THR A 94 -1.34 2.31 3.86
N ILE A 95 -1.59 2.92 5.00
CA ILE A 95 -1.52 2.25 6.30
C ILE A 95 -2.55 1.12 6.39
N ALA A 96 -3.77 1.36 5.91
CA ALA A 96 -4.81 0.34 5.91
C ALA A 96 -4.44 -0.88 5.06
N ILE A 97 -3.92 -0.66 3.85
CA ILE A 97 -3.46 -1.75 2.99
C ILE A 97 -2.29 -2.49 3.63
N ALA A 98 -1.34 -1.76 4.21
CA ALA A 98 -0.19 -2.37 4.87
C ALA A 98 -0.59 -3.20 6.09
N ARG A 99 -1.59 -2.76 6.86
CA ARG A 99 -2.13 -3.53 7.99
C ARG A 99 -2.78 -4.83 7.54
N LEU A 100 -3.56 -4.78 6.47
CA LEU A 100 -4.25 -5.96 5.95
C LEU A 100 -3.30 -6.97 5.33
N THR A 101 -2.20 -6.51 4.75
CA THR A 101 -1.26 -7.38 4.02
C THR A 101 0.00 -7.72 4.82
N GLY A 102 0.33 -6.98 5.87
CA GLY A 102 1.61 -7.09 6.54
C GLY A 102 2.79 -6.59 5.68
N GLY A 103 2.50 -5.79 4.66
CA GLY A 103 3.47 -5.39 3.65
C GLY A 103 4.45 -4.30 4.09
N LEU A 104 5.44 -4.07 3.21
CA LEU A 104 6.41 -2.99 3.33
C LEU A 104 5.86 -1.73 2.67
N VAL A 105 6.01 -0.60 3.34
CA VAL A 105 5.62 0.71 2.81
C VAL A 105 6.86 1.42 2.31
N HIS A 106 6.79 1.96 1.09
CA HIS A 106 7.81 2.85 0.55
C HIS A 106 7.19 4.21 0.26
N ALA A 107 7.64 5.22 0.97
CA ALA A 107 7.13 6.58 0.85
C ALA A 107 8.27 7.57 1.05
N ARG A 108 8.39 8.55 0.15
CA ARG A 108 9.38 9.63 0.25
C ARG A 108 10.81 9.13 0.49
N GLY A 109 11.19 8.05 -0.17
CA GLY A 109 12.51 7.46 -0.04
C GLY A 109 12.75 6.65 1.23
N ALA A 110 11.75 6.48 2.08
CA ALA A 110 11.87 5.73 3.33
C ALA A 110 11.07 4.42 3.25
N TRP A 111 11.60 3.40 3.89
CA TRP A 111 10.95 2.11 4.05
C TRP A 111 10.39 1.97 5.45
N SER A 112 9.17 1.48 5.55
CA SER A 112 8.47 1.33 6.84
C SER A 112 7.63 0.07 6.88
N ARG A 113 7.33 -0.39 8.10
CA ARG A 113 6.31 -1.41 8.35
C ARG A 113 5.27 -0.83 9.28
N VAL A 114 4.05 -1.34 9.21
CA VAL A 114 2.99 -0.94 10.12
C VAL A 114 3.14 -1.70 11.44
N SER A 115 3.12 -0.96 12.53
CA SER A 115 3.04 -1.48 13.89
C SER A 115 1.78 -0.96 14.58
N ASP A 116 1.56 -1.34 15.84
CA ASP A 116 0.44 -0.83 16.63
C ASP A 116 0.52 0.69 16.83
N ALA A 117 1.72 1.25 16.83
CA ALA A 117 1.96 2.68 16.97
C ALA A 117 1.91 3.46 15.64
N GLY A 118 1.69 2.78 14.50
CA GLY A 118 1.69 3.38 13.18
C GLY A 118 2.81 2.86 12.30
N LEU A 119 3.50 3.75 11.57
CA LEU A 119 4.60 3.36 10.71
C LEU A 119 5.93 3.36 11.48
N GLU A 120 6.63 2.25 11.43
CA GLU A 120 7.99 2.12 11.95
C GLU A 120 8.98 2.01 10.81
N ARG A 121 9.99 2.89 10.82
CA ARG A 121 11.02 2.91 9.80
C ARG A 121 11.86 1.63 9.84
N VAL A 122 12.10 1.05 8.69
CA VAL A 122 13.01 -0.09 8.52
C VAL A 122 14.39 0.45 8.18
N GLU A 123 15.37 0.07 8.96
CA GLU A 123 16.77 0.47 8.77
C GLU A 123 17.64 -0.70 8.27
#